data_29c405ab40de97f28a020e3b229b8f04
#
_entry.id   29c405ab40de97f28a020e3b229b8f04
#
_cell.length_a   1.000
_cell.length_b   1.000
_cell.length_c   1.000
_cell.angle_alpha   90.00
_cell.angle_beta   90.00
_cell.angle_gamma   90.00
#
_symmetry.space_group_name_H-M   'P 1'
#
loop_
_entity.id
_entity.type
_entity.pdbx_description
1 polymer ?
#
loop_
_entity_poly.entity_id
_entity_poly.type
_entity_poly.pdbx_seq_one_letter_code
_entity_poly.pdbx_strand_id
1 'polypeptide(L)'
;MAKLFYNHLIIIEEITAVTGNDPKLLDLVDQTLQNEILDVILTYLPREKHEEFLQKFHTAPHDITLMQYLADHSPVNMELAILDRANKTKRKLLATIKKHTLYKSL
;
A
#
# COMPACT_ATOMS: atom_id res chain seq x y z
N MET A 1 0.58 -7.66 -11.33
CA MET A 1 0.92 -6.72 -10.25
C MET A 1 2.40 -6.78 -9.93
N ALA A 2 3.06 -5.65 -9.88
CA ALA A 2 4.46 -5.62 -9.49
C ALA A 2 4.58 -5.97 -8.00
N LYS A 3 5.57 -6.78 -7.66
CA LYS A 3 5.86 -7.09 -6.26
C LYS A 3 6.53 -5.89 -5.60
N LEU A 4 6.00 -5.50 -4.44
CA LEU A 4 6.56 -4.43 -3.63
C LEU A 4 7.05 -5.02 -2.30
N PHE A 5 7.97 -4.33 -1.65
CA PHE A 5 8.61 -4.87 -0.44
C PHE A 5 7.61 -5.12 0.71
N TYR A 6 6.43 -4.50 0.67
CA TYR A 6 5.40 -4.65 1.69
C TYR A 6 4.24 -5.55 1.28
N ASN A 7 4.30 -6.20 0.12
CA ASN A 7 3.16 -6.98 -0.39
C ASN A 7 2.72 -8.10 0.55
N HIS A 8 3.64 -8.64 1.34
CA HIS A 8 3.30 -9.68 2.31
C HIS A 8 2.33 -9.20 3.41
N LEU A 9 2.17 -7.88 3.57
CA LEU A 9 1.26 -7.30 4.54
C LEU A 9 -0.15 -7.05 3.98
N ILE A 10 -0.35 -7.30 2.69
CA ILE A 10 -1.61 -7.02 2.00
C ILE A 10 -2.26 -8.32 1.55
N ILE A 11 -3.53 -8.53 1.95
CA ILE A 11 -4.29 -9.71 1.55
C ILE A 11 -4.96 -9.40 0.21
N ILE A 12 -4.27 -9.78 -0.88
CA ILE A 12 -4.70 -9.47 -2.25
C ILE A 12 -5.99 -10.21 -2.62
N GLU A 13 -6.20 -11.41 -2.09
CA GLU A 13 -7.39 -12.22 -2.36
C GLU A 13 -8.69 -11.49 -2.00
N GLU A 14 -8.70 -10.73 -0.92
CA GLU A 14 -9.89 -9.96 -0.53
C GLU A 14 -10.20 -8.87 -1.55
N ILE A 15 -9.16 -8.23 -2.09
CA ILE A 15 -9.32 -7.20 -3.09
C ILE A 15 -9.80 -7.81 -4.40
N THR A 16 -9.19 -8.90 -4.82
CA THR A 16 -9.55 -9.60 -6.05
C THR A 16 -10.99 -10.12 -6.02
N ALA A 17 -11.44 -10.60 -4.86
CA ALA A 17 -12.81 -11.08 -4.69
C ALA A 17 -13.86 -9.99 -4.95
N VAL A 18 -13.54 -8.73 -4.69
CA VAL A 18 -14.46 -7.61 -4.89
C VAL A 18 -14.30 -6.96 -6.26
N THR A 19 -13.08 -6.83 -6.75
CA THR A 19 -12.80 -6.19 -8.05
C THR A 19 -12.99 -7.15 -9.22
N GLY A 20 -13.01 -8.46 -8.95
CA GLY A 20 -12.96 -9.47 -10.00
C GLY A 20 -11.61 -9.39 -10.71
N ASN A 21 -11.62 -9.58 -12.01
CA ASN A 21 -10.42 -9.50 -12.83
C ASN A 21 -10.36 -8.23 -13.67
N ASP A 22 -11.07 -7.18 -13.27
CA ASP A 22 -11.05 -5.90 -13.98
C ASP A 22 -9.68 -5.24 -13.78
N PRO A 23 -8.84 -5.16 -14.84
CA PRO A 23 -7.49 -4.60 -14.69
C PRO A 23 -7.48 -3.12 -14.34
N LYS A 24 -8.51 -2.37 -14.71
CA LYS A 24 -8.60 -0.95 -14.37
C LYS A 24 -8.85 -0.75 -12.88
N LEU A 25 -9.74 -1.56 -12.29
CA LEU A 25 -10.02 -1.51 -10.86
C LEU A 25 -8.82 -1.98 -10.05
N LEU A 26 -8.17 -3.07 -10.49
CA LEU A 26 -6.98 -3.58 -9.81
C LEU A 26 -5.84 -2.56 -9.81
N ASP A 27 -5.64 -1.89 -10.95
CA ASP A 27 -4.60 -0.87 -11.07
C ASP A 27 -4.90 0.33 -10.16
N LEU A 28 -6.15 0.78 -10.12
CA LEU A 28 -6.57 1.88 -9.26
C LEU A 28 -6.35 1.55 -7.78
N VAL A 29 -6.72 0.33 -7.37
CA VAL A 29 -6.54 -0.13 -5.99
C VAL A 29 -5.05 -0.18 -5.65
N ASP A 30 -4.24 -0.72 -6.55
CA ASP A 30 -2.80 -0.85 -6.35
C ASP A 30 -2.14 0.52 -6.19
N GLN A 31 -2.47 1.47 -7.06
CA GLN A 31 -1.93 2.83 -6.97
C GLN A 31 -2.37 3.54 -5.69
N THR A 32 -3.63 3.38 -5.31
CA THR A 32 -4.17 4.00 -4.10
C THR A 32 -3.47 3.46 -2.86
N LEU A 33 -3.30 2.13 -2.78
CA LEU A 33 -2.58 1.51 -1.67
C LEU A 33 -1.13 1.98 -1.62
N GLN A 34 -0.46 2.02 -2.77
CA GLN A 34 0.93 2.47 -2.84
C GLN A 34 1.07 3.91 -2.33
N ASN A 35 0.20 4.81 -2.77
CA ASN A 35 0.21 6.20 -2.35
C ASN A 35 -0.02 6.35 -0.84
N GLU A 36 -0.97 5.60 -0.29
CA GLU A 36 -1.26 5.64 1.14
C GLU A 36 -0.12 5.09 1.98
N ILE A 37 0.51 4.02 1.51
CA ILE A 37 1.63 3.42 2.22
C ILE A 37 2.86 4.33 2.16
N LEU A 38 3.14 4.95 1.01
CA LEU A 38 4.21 5.93 0.92
C LEU A 38 3.95 7.13 1.84
N ASP A 39 2.70 7.57 1.93
CA ASP A 39 2.33 8.66 2.83
C ASP A 39 2.65 8.33 4.29
N VAL A 40 2.25 7.15 4.76
CA VAL A 40 2.52 6.77 6.14
C VAL A 40 4.02 6.61 6.40
N ILE A 41 4.77 6.06 5.43
CA ILE A 41 6.22 5.92 5.55
C ILE A 41 6.87 7.29 5.71
N LEU A 42 6.55 8.23 4.83
CA LEU A 42 7.14 9.55 4.85
C LEU A 42 6.69 10.37 6.08
N THR A 43 5.53 10.05 6.64
CA THR A 43 5.05 10.70 7.85
C THR A 43 5.94 10.38 9.06
N TYR A 44 6.34 9.12 9.20
CA TYR A 44 7.12 8.66 10.36
C TYR A 44 8.63 8.63 10.13
N LEU A 45 9.07 8.54 8.87
CA LEU A 45 10.49 8.54 8.56
C LEU A 45 11.04 9.96 8.71
N PRO A 46 12.20 10.16 9.40
CA PRO A 46 12.80 11.49 9.50
C PRO A 46 13.00 12.14 8.13
N ARG A 47 12.75 13.43 8.06
CA ARG A 47 12.75 14.15 6.79
C ARG A 47 14.06 14.02 6.02
N GLU A 48 15.18 14.01 6.72
CA GLU A 48 16.51 13.87 6.12
C GLU A 48 16.75 12.51 5.47
N LYS A 49 15.87 11.54 5.74
CA LYS A 49 15.94 10.19 5.16
C LYS A 49 14.98 9.98 3.99
N HIS A 50 14.09 10.94 3.72
CA HIS A 50 13.07 10.80 2.66
C HIS A 50 13.69 10.57 1.29
N GLU A 51 14.65 11.40 0.90
CA GLU A 51 15.27 11.32 -0.41
C GLU A 51 15.99 9.98 -0.61
N GLU A 52 16.77 9.56 0.40
CA GLU A 52 17.47 8.28 0.34
C GLU A 52 16.51 7.10 0.21
N PHE A 53 15.42 7.11 0.99
CA PHE A 53 14.42 6.06 0.90
C PHE A 53 13.76 6.04 -0.48
N LEU A 54 13.36 7.19 -0.99
CA LEU A 54 12.69 7.26 -2.29
C LEU A 54 13.60 6.78 -3.42
N GLN A 55 14.88 7.11 -3.37
CA GLN A 55 15.84 6.60 -4.36
C GLN A 55 15.95 5.08 -4.30
N LYS A 56 16.06 4.52 -3.09
CA LYS A 56 16.12 3.07 -2.91
C LYS A 56 14.84 2.39 -3.40
N PHE A 57 13.70 2.98 -3.11
CA PHE A 57 12.41 2.44 -3.53
C PHE A 57 12.26 2.47 -5.05
N HIS A 58 12.64 3.57 -5.68
CA HIS A 58 12.55 3.67 -7.15
C HIS A 58 13.50 2.71 -7.86
N THR A 59 14.68 2.46 -7.25
CA THR A 59 15.67 1.55 -7.84
C THR A 59 15.24 0.09 -7.72
N ALA A 60 14.71 -0.30 -6.55
CA ALA A 60 14.33 -1.69 -6.30
C ALA A 60 13.12 -1.76 -5.36
N PRO A 61 11.90 -1.49 -5.88
CA PRO A 61 10.70 -1.42 -5.02
C PRO A 61 10.33 -2.76 -4.39
N HIS A 62 10.85 -3.86 -4.90
CA HIS A 62 10.59 -5.21 -4.38
C HIS A 62 11.62 -5.68 -3.34
N ASP A 63 12.63 -4.87 -3.06
CA ASP A 63 13.72 -5.24 -2.16
C ASP A 63 13.24 -5.27 -0.70
N ILE A 64 13.23 -6.48 -0.11
CA ILE A 64 12.75 -6.66 1.26
C ILE A 64 13.63 -5.95 2.30
N THR A 65 14.89 -5.62 1.94
CA THR A 65 15.77 -4.87 2.84
C THR A 65 15.28 -3.43 3.07
N LEU A 66 14.34 -2.93 2.25
CA LEU A 66 13.71 -1.65 2.48
C LEU A 66 12.94 -1.63 3.80
N MET A 67 12.31 -2.74 4.18
CA MET A 67 11.63 -2.82 5.46
C MET A 67 12.61 -2.70 6.62
N GLN A 68 13.79 -3.32 6.50
CA GLN A 68 14.84 -3.20 7.51
C GLN A 68 15.35 -1.77 7.60
N TYR A 69 15.55 -1.11 6.45
CA TYR A 69 15.93 0.30 6.41
C TYR A 69 14.94 1.17 7.19
N LEU A 70 13.64 0.94 6.96
CA LEU A 70 12.60 1.69 7.66
C LEU A 70 12.60 1.40 9.16
N ALA A 71 12.81 0.13 9.54
CA ALA A 71 12.88 -0.24 10.95
C ALA A 71 14.07 0.45 11.65
N ASP A 72 15.19 0.56 10.94
CA ASP A 72 16.41 1.15 11.51
C ASP A 72 16.32 2.66 11.68
N HIS A 73 15.53 3.34 10.85
CA HIS A 73 15.51 4.81 10.79
C HIS A 73 14.21 5.44 11.28
N SER A 74 13.16 4.66 11.56
CA SER A 74 11.89 5.17 12.04
C SER A 74 11.76 5.05 13.56
N PRO A 75 11.13 6.04 14.23
CA PRO A 75 10.88 5.95 15.68
C PRO A 75 9.72 5.03 16.04
N VAL A 76 8.97 4.54 15.03
CA VAL A 76 7.80 3.66 15.25
C VAL A 76 8.04 2.31 14.57
N ASN A 77 7.21 1.32 14.92
CA ASN A 77 7.20 0.04 14.21
C ASN A 77 6.56 0.26 12.83
N MET A 78 7.39 0.45 11.82
CA MET A 78 6.93 0.80 10.48
C MET A 78 6.09 -0.31 9.86
N GLU A 79 6.42 -1.56 10.12
CA GLU A 79 5.64 -2.70 9.61
C GLU A 79 4.20 -2.63 10.09
N LEU A 80 3.99 -2.37 11.38
CA LEU A 80 2.65 -2.22 11.94
C LEU A 80 1.95 -0.97 11.40
N ALA A 81 2.68 0.13 11.22
CA ALA A 81 2.11 1.35 10.67
C ALA A 81 1.63 1.15 9.24
N ILE A 82 2.41 0.44 8.42
CA ILE A 82 2.05 0.10 7.04
C ILE A 82 0.82 -0.82 7.04
N LEU A 83 0.85 -1.84 7.87
CA LEU A 83 -0.27 -2.80 7.96
C LEU A 83 -1.56 -2.10 8.35
N ASP A 84 -1.51 -1.23 9.35
CA ASP A 84 -2.68 -0.47 9.80
C ASP A 84 -3.23 0.43 8.69
N ARG A 85 -2.37 1.18 8.02
CA ARG A 85 -2.79 2.06 6.93
C ARG A 85 -3.35 1.25 5.76
N ALA A 86 -2.70 0.15 5.40
CA ALA A 86 -3.16 -0.71 4.33
C ALA A 86 -4.56 -1.28 4.62
N ASN A 87 -4.80 -1.71 5.86
CA ASN A 87 -6.10 -2.23 6.26
C ASN A 87 -7.19 -1.15 6.23
N LYS A 88 -6.88 0.06 6.69
CA LYS A 88 -7.82 1.18 6.63
C LYS A 88 -8.17 1.56 5.21
N THR A 89 -7.16 1.65 4.36
CA THR A 89 -7.35 1.99 2.94
C THR A 89 -8.15 0.90 2.23
N LYS A 90 -7.83 -0.36 2.51
CA LYS A 90 -8.56 -1.50 1.94
C LYS A 90 -10.05 -1.41 2.29
N ARG A 91 -10.39 -1.17 3.55
CA ARG A 91 -11.79 -1.05 3.97
C ARG A 91 -12.53 0.07 3.24
N LYS A 92 -11.88 1.22 3.08
CA LYS A 92 -12.45 2.35 2.34
C LYS A 92 -12.69 1.99 0.88
N LEU A 93 -11.71 1.34 0.25
CA LEU A 93 -11.81 0.93 -1.15
C LEU A 93 -12.92 -0.09 -1.34
N LEU A 94 -13.01 -1.10 -0.48
CA LEU A 94 -14.03 -2.13 -0.57
C LEU A 94 -15.43 -1.52 -0.39
N ALA A 95 -15.61 -0.60 0.54
CA ALA A 95 -16.87 0.08 0.74
C ALA A 95 -17.27 0.90 -0.49
N THR A 96 -16.31 1.61 -1.09
CA THR A 96 -16.54 2.40 -2.29
C THR A 96 -16.91 1.52 -3.47
N ILE A 97 -16.20 0.41 -3.67
CA ILE A 97 -16.46 -0.52 -4.77
C ILE A 97 -17.84 -1.17 -4.61
N LYS A 98 -18.19 -1.62 -3.41
CA LYS A 98 -19.50 -2.20 -3.14
C LYS A 98 -20.62 -1.21 -3.42
N LYS A 99 -20.48 0.03 -2.97
CA LYS A 99 -21.44 1.09 -3.20
C LYS A 99 -21.62 1.35 -4.70
N HIS A 100 -20.52 1.41 -5.44
CA HIS A 100 -20.54 1.60 -6.88
C HIS A 100 -21.24 0.44 -7.61
N THR A 101 -20.97 -0.79 -7.17
CA THR A 101 -21.57 -1.99 -7.73
C THR A 101 -23.10 -2.01 -7.51
N LEU A 102 -23.55 -1.60 -6.32
CA LEU A 102 -24.98 -1.50 -6.02
C LEU A 102 -25.66 -0.49 -6.94
N TYR A 103 -25.01 0.63 -7.22
CA TYR A 103 -25.53 1.63 -8.15
C TYR A 103 -25.70 1.07 -9.55
N LYS A 104 -24.77 0.24 -9.99
CA LYS A 104 -24.83 -0.38 -11.33
C LYS A 104 -25.90 -1.46 -11.42
N SER A 105 -26.31 -2.05 -10.30
CA SER A 105 -27.32 -3.08 -10.24
C SER A 105 -28.74 -2.54 -10.35
N LEU A 106 -28.89 -1.24 -10.20
CA LEU A 106 -30.17 -0.57 -10.30
C LEU A 106 -30.40 -0.06 -11.72
#